data_614bd8f6e20e851aa7f8d0b699db96f0
#
_entry.id   614bd8f6e20e851aa7f8d0b699db96f0
#
_cell.length_a   1.000
_cell.length_b   1.000
_cell.length_c   1.000
_cell.angle_alpha   90.00
_cell.angle_beta   90.00
_cell.angle_gamma   90.00
#
_symmetry.space_group_name_H-M   'P 1'
#
loop_
_entity.id
_entity.type
_entity.pdbx_description
1 polymer ?
#
loop_
_entity_poly.entity_id
_entity_poly.type
_entity_poly.pdbx_seq_one_letter_code
_entity_poly.pdbx_strand_id
1 'polypeptide(L)'
;MTDAELARAVADEAGVLLLAIRADGGETGKALGARGDAEANQLIIDRLRAARPADFILSEESVDDRARCAARRVWIVDPLDGTREYAEGLDDWAVHVGLAIDGRPHTAAVALPALAQVYATDDGPRFHPVLHPPRMVVSRTRAPDIARRVGEALGATLIPMGSAGAKAMAVVDGRADIYLHDGGQYEWDNCAPAAVALAAGLHASRIDGSPLIYNCEDPLLPDLLICRQELADTVLKAIADAR
;
A
#
# COMPACT_ATOMS: atom_id res chain seq x y z
N MET A 1 9.42 22.28 -0.95
CA MET A 1 9.14 20.84 -0.78
C MET A 1 7.99 20.47 -1.72
N THR A 2 8.24 19.57 -2.66
CA THR A 2 7.24 18.97 -3.55
C THR A 2 6.32 18.03 -2.77
N ASP A 3 5.22 17.56 -3.39
CA ASP A 3 4.33 16.60 -2.72
C ASP A 3 5.03 15.23 -2.53
N ALA A 4 5.91 14.82 -3.46
CA ALA A 4 6.68 13.58 -3.33
C ALA A 4 7.72 13.66 -2.18
N GLU A 5 8.45 14.76 -2.10
CA GLU A 5 9.37 15.01 -0.97
C GLU A 5 8.63 15.04 0.37
N LEU A 6 7.42 15.62 0.41
CA LEU A 6 6.59 15.66 1.61
C LEU A 6 6.11 14.25 2.00
N ALA A 7 5.55 13.49 1.04
CA ALA A 7 5.09 12.13 1.30
C ALA A 7 6.22 11.25 1.84
N ARG A 8 7.41 11.32 1.22
CA ARG A 8 8.61 10.59 1.64
C ARG A 8 9.04 10.95 3.06
N ALA A 9 9.17 12.26 3.34
CA ALA A 9 9.61 12.72 4.65
C ALA A 9 8.63 12.31 5.76
N VAL A 10 7.32 12.44 5.51
CA VAL A 10 6.28 12.10 6.49
C VAL A 10 6.21 10.60 6.73
N ALA A 11 6.29 9.78 5.67
CA ALA A 11 6.29 8.31 5.82
C ALA A 11 7.54 7.82 6.56
N ASP A 12 8.71 8.38 6.29
CA ASP A 12 9.97 8.04 6.98
C ASP A 12 9.92 8.45 8.45
N GLU A 13 9.50 9.69 8.77
CA GLU A 13 9.36 10.17 10.15
C GLU A 13 8.39 9.30 10.96
N ALA A 14 7.23 8.94 10.38
CA ALA A 14 6.28 8.05 11.04
C ALA A 14 6.87 6.65 11.25
N GLY A 15 7.63 6.15 10.29
CA GLY A 15 8.36 4.88 10.40
C GLY A 15 9.37 4.88 11.54
N VAL A 16 10.16 5.95 11.69
CA VAL A 16 11.12 6.11 12.79
C VAL A 16 10.40 6.15 14.14
N LEU A 17 9.27 6.88 14.23
CA LEU A 17 8.45 6.91 15.44
C LEU A 17 7.94 5.51 15.82
N LEU A 18 7.40 4.76 14.87
CA LEU A 18 6.89 3.40 15.09
C LEU A 18 7.99 2.44 15.57
N LEU A 19 9.20 2.53 15.01
CA LEU A 19 10.35 1.74 15.48
C LEU A 19 10.72 2.11 16.93
N ALA A 20 10.69 3.39 17.27
CA ALA A 20 10.96 3.85 18.62
C ALA A 20 9.91 3.35 19.63
N ILE A 21 8.62 3.44 19.28
CA ILE A 21 7.51 2.91 20.10
C ILE A 21 7.69 1.40 20.34
N ARG A 22 8.00 0.64 19.28
CA ARG A 22 8.23 -0.81 19.40
C ARG A 22 9.44 -1.15 20.27
N ALA A 23 10.51 -0.35 20.20
CA ALA A 23 11.73 -0.55 20.96
C ALA A 23 11.61 -0.13 22.44
N ASP A 24 10.67 0.77 22.78
CA ASP A 24 10.41 1.22 24.16
C ASP A 24 9.98 0.08 25.10
N GLY A 25 9.36 -0.97 24.56
CA GLY A 25 9.00 -2.19 25.29
C GLY A 25 7.94 -2.01 26.38
N GLY A 26 7.28 -0.83 26.43
CA GLY A 26 6.25 -0.53 27.44
C GLY A 26 4.93 -1.28 27.22
N GLU A 27 4.63 -1.60 25.95
CA GLU A 27 3.40 -2.27 25.54
C GLU A 27 3.70 -3.42 24.60
N THR A 28 2.75 -4.37 24.50
CA THR A 28 2.88 -5.54 23.62
C THR A 28 1.54 -5.88 22.96
N GLY A 29 1.58 -6.66 21.89
CA GLY A 29 0.40 -7.17 21.23
C GLY A 29 -0.55 -6.05 20.79
N LYS A 30 -1.85 -6.20 21.04
CA LYS A 30 -2.88 -5.28 20.57
C LYS A 30 -2.71 -3.84 21.10
N ALA A 31 -2.21 -3.66 22.34
CA ALA A 31 -1.99 -2.33 22.92
C ALA A 31 -0.85 -1.60 22.18
N LEU A 32 0.24 -2.32 21.87
CA LEU A 32 1.34 -1.78 21.08
C LEU A 32 0.88 -1.34 19.68
N GLY A 33 0.08 -2.17 19.00
CA GLY A 33 -0.49 -1.81 17.70
C GLY A 33 -1.32 -0.52 17.78
N ALA A 34 -2.30 -0.48 18.69
CA ALA A 34 -3.18 0.69 18.85
C ALA A 34 -2.42 1.99 19.21
N ARG A 35 -1.35 1.90 20.01
CA ARG A 35 -0.48 3.04 20.29
C ARG A 35 0.27 3.49 19.04
N GLY A 36 0.83 2.53 18.28
CA GLY A 36 1.52 2.82 17.04
C GLY A 36 0.63 3.54 16.04
N ASP A 37 -0.56 2.98 15.79
CA ASP A 37 -1.59 3.58 14.92
C ASP A 37 -1.91 5.03 15.33
N ALA A 38 -2.23 5.24 16.60
CA ALA A 38 -2.64 6.56 17.09
C ALA A 38 -1.53 7.62 17.01
N GLU A 39 -0.30 7.30 17.48
CA GLU A 39 0.82 8.24 17.48
C GLU A 39 1.33 8.53 16.06
N ALA A 40 1.41 7.51 15.19
CA ALA A 40 1.79 7.70 13.79
C ALA A 40 0.74 8.51 13.03
N ASN A 41 -0.56 8.23 13.24
CA ASN A 41 -1.64 9.02 12.65
C ASN A 41 -1.54 10.49 13.02
N GLN A 42 -1.36 10.81 14.32
CA GLN A 42 -1.25 12.20 14.77
C GLN A 42 -0.08 12.91 14.10
N LEU A 43 1.11 12.29 14.05
CA LEU A 43 2.29 12.84 13.38
C LEU A 43 2.01 13.14 11.90
N ILE A 44 1.47 12.17 11.17
CA ILE A 44 1.22 12.30 9.72
C ILE A 44 0.22 13.42 9.46
N ILE A 45 -0.91 13.45 10.18
CA ILE A 45 -1.96 14.46 10.01
C ILE A 45 -1.41 15.88 10.30
N ASP A 46 -0.62 16.05 11.38
CA ASP A 46 -0.04 17.35 11.74
C ASP A 46 0.94 17.84 10.67
N ARG A 47 1.78 16.96 10.15
CA ARG A 47 2.75 17.28 9.08
C ARG A 47 2.06 17.67 7.78
N LEU A 48 1.05 16.90 7.36
CA LEU A 48 0.30 17.17 6.14
C LEU A 48 -0.49 18.49 6.25
N ARG A 49 -1.19 18.73 7.36
CA ARG A 49 -1.94 19.98 7.60
C ARG A 49 -1.03 21.21 7.63
N ALA A 50 0.13 21.10 8.27
CA ALA A 50 1.10 22.20 8.31
C ALA A 50 1.65 22.55 6.92
N ALA A 51 1.91 21.53 6.08
CA ALA A 51 2.50 21.73 4.76
C ALA A 51 1.46 22.01 3.65
N ARG A 52 0.24 21.47 3.78
CA ARG A 52 -0.85 21.53 2.78
C ARG A 52 -2.20 21.83 3.45
N PRO A 53 -2.38 23.01 4.05
CA PRO A 53 -3.57 23.34 4.86
C PRO A 53 -4.88 23.36 4.05
N ALA A 54 -4.81 23.43 2.73
CA ALA A 54 -5.99 23.43 1.85
C ALA A 54 -6.39 22.04 1.35
N ASP A 55 -5.56 21.01 1.56
CA ASP A 55 -5.85 19.66 1.11
C ASP A 55 -6.66 18.90 2.18
N PHE A 56 -7.54 18.01 1.73
CA PHE A 56 -8.26 17.08 2.61
C PHE A 56 -7.40 15.84 2.91
N ILE A 57 -7.73 15.16 4.00
CA ILE A 57 -7.04 13.94 4.43
C ILE A 57 -8.10 12.88 4.76
N LEU A 58 -7.96 11.70 4.15
CA LEU A 58 -8.62 10.45 4.53
C LEU A 58 -7.58 9.57 5.21
N SER A 59 -7.82 9.17 6.45
CA SER A 59 -6.95 8.26 7.19
C SER A 59 -7.77 7.16 7.83
N GLU A 60 -7.19 5.95 7.92
CA GLU A 60 -7.78 4.82 8.63
C GLU A 60 -8.18 5.18 10.07
N GLU A 61 -7.32 5.90 10.78
CA GLU A 61 -7.44 6.19 12.20
C GLU A 61 -8.13 7.53 12.51
N SER A 62 -8.73 8.19 11.51
CA SER A 62 -9.40 9.47 11.69
C SER A 62 -10.88 9.41 11.29
N VAL A 63 -11.69 10.25 11.94
CA VAL A 63 -13.09 10.42 11.50
C VAL A 63 -13.09 11.02 10.09
N ASP A 64 -13.77 10.34 9.18
CA ASP A 64 -13.87 10.75 7.79
C ASP A 64 -14.72 12.04 7.62
N ASP A 65 -14.08 13.10 7.12
CA ASP A 65 -14.78 14.30 6.66
C ASP A 65 -15.23 14.11 5.21
N ARG A 66 -16.49 13.75 5.02
CA ARG A 66 -17.11 13.51 3.71
C ARG A 66 -17.03 14.69 2.74
N ALA A 67 -16.71 15.92 3.20
CA ALA A 67 -16.45 17.06 2.33
C ALA A 67 -15.27 16.80 1.39
N ARG A 68 -14.36 15.89 1.74
CA ARG A 68 -13.25 15.44 0.88
C ARG A 68 -13.71 14.90 -0.48
N CYS A 69 -14.91 14.28 -0.56
CA CYS A 69 -15.40 13.67 -1.80
C CYS A 69 -15.60 14.68 -2.94
N ALA A 70 -15.79 15.96 -2.62
CA ALA A 70 -15.86 17.06 -3.58
C ALA A 70 -14.48 17.70 -3.86
N ALA A 71 -13.43 17.29 -3.17
CA ALA A 71 -12.12 17.89 -3.28
C ALA A 71 -11.31 17.25 -4.42
N ARG A 72 -10.57 18.09 -5.11
CA ARG A 72 -9.66 17.64 -6.17
C ARG A 72 -8.44 16.91 -5.63
N ARG A 73 -7.94 17.32 -4.45
CA ARG A 73 -6.71 16.81 -3.82
C ARG A 73 -7.04 16.23 -2.46
N VAL A 74 -6.72 14.97 -2.26
CA VAL A 74 -6.94 14.26 -0.99
C VAL A 74 -5.75 13.40 -0.66
N TRP A 75 -5.16 13.61 0.50
CA TRP A 75 -4.17 12.70 1.07
C TRP A 75 -4.89 11.49 1.64
N ILE A 76 -4.42 10.31 1.30
CA ILE A 76 -4.97 9.03 1.73
C ILE A 76 -3.86 8.29 2.47
N VAL A 77 -4.09 8.00 3.76
CA VAL A 77 -3.05 7.64 4.71
C VAL A 77 -3.43 6.36 5.45
N ASP A 78 -2.49 5.44 5.53
CA ASP A 78 -2.48 4.34 6.48
C ASP A 78 -1.27 4.51 7.40
N PRO A 79 -1.50 4.85 8.68
CA PRO A 79 -0.40 5.09 9.62
C PRO A 79 0.42 3.85 9.94
N LEU A 80 -0.19 2.67 9.89
CA LEU A 80 0.45 1.40 10.23
C LEU A 80 -0.23 0.22 9.52
N ASP A 81 -0.05 0.10 8.19
CA ASP A 81 -0.47 -1.09 7.45
C ASP A 81 0.26 -2.34 7.95
N GLY A 82 -0.51 -3.30 8.43
CA GLY A 82 0.04 -4.48 9.07
C GLY A 82 0.25 -4.31 10.58
N THR A 83 -0.69 -3.66 11.27
CA THR A 83 -0.71 -3.48 12.73
C THR A 83 -0.48 -4.79 13.48
N ARG A 84 -0.99 -5.89 12.96
CA ARG A 84 -0.77 -7.21 13.52
C ARG A 84 0.69 -7.66 13.41
N GLU A 85 1.28 -7.55 12.23
CA GLU A 85 2.67 -7.91 11.97
C GLU A 85 3.62 -7.07 12.84
N TYR A 86 3.34 -5.77 12.94
CA TYR A 86 4.06 -4.86 13.83
C TYR A 86 3.99 -5.31 15.29
N ALA A 87 2.79 -5.63 15.78
CA ALA A 87 2.57 -6.07 17.17
C ALA A 87 3.19 -7.44 17.48
N GLU A 88 3.32 -8.32 16.48
CA GLU A 88 3.97 -9.62 16.57
C GLU A 88 5.50 -9.55 16.40
N GLY A 89 6.09 -8.37 16.16
CA GLY A 89 7.53 -8.18 15.98
C GLY A 89 8.05 -8.62 14.62
N LEU A 90 7.17 -8.77 13.64
CA LEU A 90 7.55 -9.08 12.25
C LEU A 90 8.04 -7.83 11.52
N ASP A 91 8.61 -8.01 10.32
CA ASP A 91 9.21 -6.93 9.54
C ASP A 91 8.35 -6.46 8.37
N ASP A 92 7.28 -7.20 8.02
CA ASP A 92 6.41 -6.93 6.88
C ASP A 92 5.18 -6.10 7.26
N TRP A 93 5.44 -4.85 7.66
CA TRP A 93 4.49 -3.78 7.91
C TRP A 93 4.96 -2.48 7.25
N ALA A 94 4.06 -1.53 7.04
CA ALA A 94 4.35 -0.33 6.27
C ALA A 94 3.66 0.92 6.83
N VAL A 95 4.11 2.11 6.35
CA VAL A 95 3.40 3.38 6.46
C VAL A 95 3.05 3.87 5.06
N HIS A 96 1.80 4.25 4.83
CA HIS A 96 1.34 4.75 3.54
C HIS A 96 0.99 6.24 3.62
N VAL A 97 1.60 7.04 2.74
CA VAL A 97 1.24 8.44 2.55
C VAL A 97 1.02 8.68 1.06
N GLY A 98 -0.25 8.66 0.63
CA GLY A 98 -0.64 8.82 -0.76
C GLY A 98 -1.43 10.10 -1.00
N LEU A 99 -1.28 10.71 -2.18
CA LEU A 99 -2.07 11.82 -2.66
C LEU A 99 -2.85 11.38 -3.90
N ALA A 100 -4.16 11.39 -3.81
CA ALA A 100 -5.04 11.29 -4.95
C ALA A 100 -5.34 12.69 -5.52
N ILE A 101 -5.27 12.82 -6.85
CA ILE A 101 -5.67 14.03 -7.58
C ILE A 101 -6.72 13.63 -8.60
N ASP A 102 -7.87 14.32 -8.58
CA ASP A 102 -9.01 14.01 -9.46
C ASP A 102 -9.40 12.51 -9.40
N GLY A 103 -9.36 11.93 -8.19
CA GLY A 103 -9.67 10.52 -7.94
C GLY A 103 -8.64 9.52 -8.45
N ARG A 104 -7.44 9.97 -8.87
CA ARG A 104 -6.37 9.08 -9.35
C ARG A 104 -5.19 9.06 -8.39
N PRO A 105 -4.53 7.90 -8.20
CA PRO A 105 -3.30 7.85 -7.41
C PRO A 105 -2.23 8.64 -8.15
N HIS A 106 -1.62 9.61 -7.49
CA HIS A 106 -0.74 10.56 -8.17
C HIS A 106 0.67 10.59 -7.57
N THR A 107 0.77 10.90 -6.29
CA THR A 107 2.06 11.07 -5.59
C THR A 107 2.00 10.30 -4.28
N ALA A 108 3.05 9.58 -3.95
CA ALA A 108 3.03 8.79 -2.72
C ALA A 108 4.42 8.41 -2.22
N ALA A 109 4.43 7.97 -0.97
CA ALA A 109 5.51 7.18 -0.39
C ALA A 109 4.95 6.01 0.42
N VAL A 110 5.67 4.90 0.38
CA VAL A 110 5.47 3.71 1.21
C VAL A 110 6.77 3.45 1.95
N ALA A 111 6.76 3.59 3.27
CA ALA A 111 7.89 3.20 4.10
C ALA A 111 7.75 1.75 4.58
N LEU A 112 8.84 1.02 4.57
CA LEU A 112 9.01 -0.29 5.23
C LEU A 112 10.08 -0.12 6.33
N PRO A 113 9.71 0.42 7.50
CA PRO A 113 10.69 0.89 8.48
C PRO A 113 11.58 -0.21 9.04
N ALA A 114 11.03 -1.42 9.26
CA ALA A 114 11.81 -2.56 9.72
C ALA A 114 12.90 -3.00 8.73
N LEU A 115 12.75 -2.64 7.44
CA LEU A 115 13.74 -2.89 6.39
C LEU A 115 14.59 -1.66 6.07
N ALA A 116 14.40 -0.54 6.79
CA ALA A 116 15.06 0.74 6.53
C ALA A 116 14.91 1.20 5.07
N GLN A 117 13.73 1.03 4.49
CA GLN A 117 13.42 1.35 3.09
C GLN A 117 12.23 2.30 2.99
N VAL A 118 12.33 3.28 2.08
CA VAL A 118 11.23 4.15 1.68
C VAL A 118 11.17 4.17 0.16
N TYR A 119 10.01 3.85 -0.38
CA TYR A 119 9.71 3.88 -1.81
C TYR A 119 8.81 5.08 -2.09
N ALA A 120 9.09 5.86 -3.12
CA ALA A 120 8.25 6.98 -3.48
C ALA A 120 8.15 7.17 -4.99
N THR A 121 7.14 7.92 -5.41
CA THR A 121 6.84 8.14 -6.82
C THR A 121 7.95 8.92 -7.57
N ASP A 122 8.84 9.61 -6.87
CA ASP A 122 9.99 10.31 -7.44
C ASP A 122 11.25 9.44 -7.61
N ASP A 123 11.23 8.17 -7.16
CA ASP A 123 12.32 7.22 -7.42
C ASP A 123 12.44 6.84 -8.90
N GLY A 124 11.35 7.00 -9.66
CA GLY A 124 11.29 6.65 -11.07
C GLY A 124 11.19 5.14 -11.34
N PRO A 125 11.28 4.75 -12.63
CA PRO A 125 11.10 3.37 -13.05
C PRO A 125 12.18 2.43 -12.49
N ARG A 126 11.74 1.22 -12.08
CA ARG A 126 12.60 0.14 -11.59
C ARG A 126 12.44 -1.09 -12.48
N PHE A 127 13.53 -1.55 -13.07
CA PHE A 127 13.53 -2.69 -14.00
C PHE A 127 14.18 -3.90 -13.34
N HIS A 128 13.38 -4.93 -13.12
CA HIS A 128 13.84 -6.25 -12.69
C HIS A 128 13.31 -7.31 -13.66
N PRO A 129 14.08 -8.33 -14.02
CA PRO A 129 13.60 -9.39 -14.88
C PRO A 129 12.49 -10.20 -14.20
N VAL A 130 11.47 -10.61 -14.96
CA VAL A 130 10.49 -11.59 -14.48
C VAL A 130 11.20 -12.92 -14.24
N LEU A 131 10.99 -13.52 -13.08
CA LEU A 131 11.52 -14.85 -12.79
C LEU A 131 10.61 -15.95 -13.31
N HIS A 132 11.18 -17.10 -13.60
CA HIS A 132 10.46 -18.29 -14.01
C HIS A 132 10.76 -19.47 -13.06
N PRO A 133 9.71 -20.00 -12.38
CA PRO A 133 8.31 -19.57 -12.41
C PRO A 133 8.12 -18.17 -11.76
N PRO A 134 7.06 -17.43 -12.15
CA PRO A 134 6.75 -16.14 -11.53
C PRO A 134 6.42 -16.30 -10.05
N ARG A 135 6.67 -15.28 -9.27
CA ARG A 135 6.38 -15.25 -7.83
C ARG A 135 5.19 -14.35 -7.54
N MET A 136 4.22 -14.87 -6.80
CA MET A 136 3.02 -14.14 -6.41
C MET A 136 2.98 -13.97 -4.89
N VAL A 137 2.97 -12.72 -4.41
CA VAL A 137 2.74 -12.44 -3.00
C VAL A 137 1.26 -12.51 -2.67
N VAL A 138 0.93 -13.18 -1.57
CA VAL A 138 -0.42 -13.39 -1.08
C VAL A 138 -0.51 -13.11 0.41
N SER A 139 -1.73 -12.83 0.92
CA SER A 139 -1.92 -12.65 2.35
C SER A 139 -1.49 -13.91 3.12
N ARG A 140 -0.67 -13.73 4.16
CA ARG A 140 -0.19 -14.81 5.03
C ARG A 140 -1.34 -15.53 5.70
N THR A 141 -2.37 -14.81 6.14
CA THR A 141 -3.46 -15.34 6.93
C THR A 141 -4.67 -15.75 6.11
N ARG A 142 -4.90 -15.09 4.97
CA ARG A 142 -6.09 -15.29 4.13
C ARG A 142 -5.75 -15.01 2.66
N ALA A 143 -4.99 -15.94 2.04
CA ALA A 143 -4.78 -15.88 0.60
C ALA A 143 -6.13 -16.02 -0.12
N PRO A 144 -6.52 -15.08 -1.01
CA PRO A 144 -7.76 -15.18 -1.76
C PRO A 144 -7.81 -16.43 -2.65
N ASP A 145 -8.99 -17.04 -2.79
CA ASP A 145 -9.16 -18.23 -3.63
C ASP A 145 -8.80 -17.94 -5.10
N ILE A 146 -9.15 -16.75 -5.59
CA ILE A 146 -8.78 -16.32 -6.93
C ILE A 146 -7.25 -16.27 -7.10
N ALA A 147 -6.51 -15.78 -6.12
CA ALA A 147 -5.05 -15.72 -6.18
C ALA A 147 -4.41 -17.12 -6.24
N ARG A 148 -4.98 -18.10 -5.52
CA ARG A 148 -4.53 -19.49 -5.61
C ARG A 148 -4.77 -20.09 -6.99
N ARG A 149 -6.00 -19.93 -7.54
CA ARG A 149 -6.35 -20.45 -8.88
C ARG A 149 -5.51 -19.81 -9.98
N VAL A 150 -5.31 -18.49 -9.92
CA VAL A 150 -4.46 -17.76 -10.87
C VAL A 150 -3.00 -18.21 -10.71
N GLY A 151 -2.50 -18.36 -9.48
CA GLY A 151 -1.15 -18.86 -9.22
C GLY A 151 -0.92 -20.26 -9.80
N GLU A 152 -1.87 -21.18 -9.64
CA GLU A 152 -1.83 -22.51 -10.25
C GLU A 152 -1.82 -22.44 -11.77
N ALA A 153 -2.70 -21.63 -12.37
CA ALA A 153 -2.78 -21.47 -13.82
C ALA A 153 -1.49 -20.90 -14.45
N LEU A 154 -0.80 -20.03 -13.70
CA LEU A 154 0.47 -19.43 -14.14
C LEU A 154 1.71 -20.25 -13.74
N GLY A 155 1.54 -21.32 -12.98
CA GLY A 155 2.65 -22.05 -12.37
C GLY A 155 3.47 -21.21 -11.39
N ALA A 156 2.84 -20.19 -10.77
CA ALA A 156 3.51 -19.24 -9.90
C ALA A 156 3.83 -19.83 -8.53
N THR A 157 4.96 -19.41 -7.97
CA THR A 157 5.29 -19.70 -6.56
C THR A 157 4.58 -18.68 -5.66
N LEU A 158 3.74 -19.15 -4.73
CA LEU A 158 3.05 -18.29 -3.76
C LEU A 158 3.98 -17.96 -2.58
N ILE A 159 4.09 -16.66 -2.26
CA ILE A 159 4.90 -16.15 -1.16
C ILE A 159 3.97 -15.49 -0.14
N PRO A 160 3.74 -16.11 1.04
CA PRO A 160 2.94 -15.52 2.11
C PRO A 160 3.63 -14.29 2.71
N MET A 161 2.91 -13.16 2.81
CA MET A 161 3.41 -11.91 3.37
C MET A 161 2.28 -11.13 4.06
N GLY A 162 2.60 -10.39 5.13
CA GLY A 162 1.70 -9.44 5.77
C GLY A 162 1.58 -8.14 4.96
N SER A 163 0.88 -7.12 5.50
CA SER A 163 0.82 -5.75 4.96
C SER A 163 0.51 -5.66 3.44
N ALA A 164 -0.35 -4.76 3.03
CA ALA A 164 -0.62 -4.49 1.62
C ALA A 164 0.57 -3.77 0.97
N GLY A 165 1.16 -2.80 1.69
CA GLY A 165 2.34 -2.07 1.25
C GLY A 165 3.56 -2.97 1.09
N ALA A 166 3.84 -3.85 2.05
CA ALA A 166 4.96 -4.78 1.95
C ALA A 166 4.84 -5.69 0.72
N LYS A 167 3.63 -6.20 0.42
CA LYS A 167 3.36 -7.00 -0.79
C LYS A 167 3.57 -6.21 -2.08
N ALA A 168 3.05 -5.00 -2.13
CA ALA A 168 3.21 -4.14 -3.31
C ALA A 168 4.68 -3.76 -3.53
N MET A 169 5.40 -3.38 -2.47
CA MET A 169 6.82 -3.03 -2.57
C MET A 169 7.70 -4.25 -2.90
N ALA A 170 7.28 -5.46 -2.54
CA ALA A 170 7.97 -6.68 -3.00
C ALA A 170 7.89 -6.85 -4.53
N VAL A 171 6.82 -6.37 -5.18
CA VAL A 171 6.75 -6.34 -6.65
C VAL A 171 7.60 -5.21 -7.21
N VAL A 172 7.59 -4.03 -6.57
CA VAL A 172 8.37 -2.86 -7.00
C VAL A 172 9.87 -3.15 -6.99
N ASP A 173 10.37 -3.86 -5.98
CA ASP A 173 11.81 -4.17 -5.86
C ASP A 173 12.23 -5.53 -6.47
N GLY A 174 11.31 -6.21 -7.15
CA GLY A 174 11.60 -7.46 -7.87
C GLY A 174 11.73 -8.70 -6.98
N ARG A 175 11.35 -8.64 -5.69
CA ARG A 175 11.22 -9.84 -4.82
C ARG A 175 10.01 -10.69 -5.20
N ALA A 176 9.00 -10.08 -5.83
CA ALA A 176 7.85 -10.76 -6.42
C ALA A 176 7.53 -10.18 -7.80
N ASP A 177 6.63 -10.83 -8.52
CA ASP A 177 6.22 -10.44 -9.86
C ASP A 177 4.74 -10.05 -9.92
N ILE A 178 3.91 -10.56 -8.98
CA ILE A 178 2.46 -10.38 -8.95
C ILE A 178 2.00 -10.18 -7.50
N TYR A 179 1.14 -9.19 -7.28
CA TYR A 179 0.30 -9.04 -6.10
C TYR A 179 -1.16 -8.96 -6.53
N LEU A 180 -1.94 -9.95 -6.15
CA LEU A 180 -3.37 -10.05 -6.43
C LEU A 180 -4.15 -10.11 -5.12
N HIS A 181 -5.11 -9.19 -4.96
CA HIS A 181 -6.01 -9.11 -3.81
C HIS A 181 -7.47 -9.06 -4.27
N ASP A 182 -8.34 -9.74 -3.54
CA ASP A 182 -9.77 -9.89 -3.85
C ASP A 182 -10.63 -9.52 -2.62
N GLY A 183 -10.87 -8.23 -2.49
CA GLY A 183 -11.79 -7.64 -1.51
C GLY A 183 -11.29 -7.49 -0.07
N GLY A 184 -11.93 -6.57 0.63
CA GLY A 184 -11.68 -6.30 2.04
C GLY A 184 -10.46 -5.40 2.28
N GLN A 185 -10.04 -4.62 1.30
CA GLN A 185 -9.13 -3.48 1.44
C GLN A 185 -9.91 -2.17 1.38
N TYR A 186 -9.32 -1.15 1.96
CA TYR A 186 -9.80 0.22 1.87
C TYR A 186 -8.86 1.06 1.01
N GLU A 187 -9.24 2.31 0.72
CA GLU A 187 -8.42 3.21 -0.09
C GLU A 187 -7.01 3.43 0.48
N TRP A 188 -6.87 3.48 1.80
CA TRP A 188 -5.59 3.67 2.48
C TRP A 188 -4.66 2.46 2.39
N ASP A 189 -5.20 1.23 2.25
CA ASP A 189 -4.38 0.02 2.05
C ASP A 189 -3.61 0.04 0.72
N ASN A 190 -4.13 0.74 -0.31
CA ASN A 190 -3.56 0.56 -1.64
C ASN A 190 -3.33 1.83 -2.48
N CYS A 191 -3.82 3.01 -2.09
CA CYS A 191 -3.60 4.24 -2.86
C CYS A 191 -2.11 4.57 -3.00
N ALA A 192 -1.38 4.60 -1.89
CA ALA A 192 0.06 4.85 -1.93
C ALA A 192 0.84 3.72 -2.62
N PRO A 193 0.60 2.44 -2.30
CA PRO A 193 1.22 1.32 -3.01
C PRO A 193 1.00 1.34 -4.52
N ALA A 194 -0.23 1.64 -4.98
CA ALA A 194 -0.55 1.72 -6.41
C ALA A 194 0.17 2.88 -7.10
N ALA A 195 0.21 4.07 -6.47
CA ALA A 195 0.91 5.22 -7.02
C ALA A 195 2.41 4.94 -7.21
N VAL A 196 3.06 4.34 -6.19
CA VAL A 196 4.48 3.96 -6.26
C VAL A 196 4.71 2.90 -7.33
N ALA A 197 3.85 1.87 -7.42
CA ALA A 197 3.96 0.82 -8.42
C ALA A 197 3.85 1.38 -9.86
N LEU A 198 2.88 2.25 -10.11
CA LEU A 198 2.73 2.92 -11.41
C LEU A 198 3.95 3.77 -11.77
N ALA A 199 4.48 4.55 -10.82
CA ALA A 199 5.69 5.35 -11.02
C ALA A 199 6.93 4.49 -11.27
N ALA A 200 6.97 3.29 -10.70
CA ALA A 200 8.03 2.29 -10.93
C ALA A 200 7.91 1.58 -12.29
N GLY A 201 6.87 1.87 -13.10
CA GLY A 201 6.65 1.26 -14.41
C GLY A 201 5.95 -0.10 -14.36
N LEU A 202 5.28 -0.43 -13.26
CA LEU A 202 4.47 -1.63 -13.12
C LEU A 202 3.04 -1.40 -13.61
N HIS A 203 2.30 -2.48 -13.82
CA HIS A 203 0.86 -2.45 -14.01
C HIS A 203 0.15 -2.39 -12.64
N ALA A 204 -0.84 -1.48 -12.51
CA ALA A 204 -1.75 -1.44 -11.36
C ALA A 204 -3.17 -1.14 -11.85
N SER A 205 -4.12 -2.01 -11.50
CA SER A 205 -5.53 -1.92 -11.91
C SER A 205 -6.46 -2.66 -10.93
N ARG A 206 -7.76 -2.60 -11.17
CA ARG A 206 -8.71 -3.59 -10.69
C ARG A 206 -8.43 -4.94 -11.34
N ILE A 207 -8.92 -6.02 -10.76
CA ILE A 207 -8.72 -7.37 -11.30
C ILE A 207 -9.49 -7.66 -12.60
N ASP A 208 -10.35 -6.74 -13.04
CA ASP A 208 -10.99 -6.74 -14.35
C ASP A 208 -10.25 -5.85 -15.37
N GLY A 209 -9.13 -5.27 -14.99
CA GLY A 209 -8.34 -4.36 -15.81
C GLY A 209 -8.83 -2.91 -15.79
N SER A 210 -9.93 -2.59 -15.10
CA SER A 210 -10.41 -1.22 -14.99
C SER A 210 -9.48 -0.35 -14.14
N PRO A 211 -9.47 0.97 -14.36
CA PRO A 211 -8.59 1.87 -13.62
C PRO A 211 -8.94 1.96 -12.14
N LEU A 212 -7.91 2.14 -11.29
CA LEU A 212 -8.07 2.45 -9.87
C LEU A 212 -8.65 3.86 -9.68
N ILE A 213 -9.67 3.97 -8.82
CA ILE A 213 -10.31 5.23 -8.46
C ILE A 213 -10.35 5.32 -6.93
N TYR A 214 -10.04 6.51 -6.43
CA TYR A 214 -9.95 6.86 -5.02
C TYR A 214 -10.77 8.09 -4.69
N ASN A 215 -10.84 8.45 -3.42
CA ASN A 215 -11.67 9.52 -2.89
C ASN A 215 -13.18 9.26 -3.10
N CYS A 216 -13.57 8.01 -3.02
CA CYS A 216 -14.95 7.58 -3.10
C CYS A 216 -15.71 7.87 -1.80
N GLU A 217 -17.02 7.94 -1.86
CA GLU A 217 -17.86 8.11 -0.66
C GLU A 217 -17.70 6.93 0.31
N ASP A 218 -17.72 5.70 -0.21
CA ASP A 218 -17.33 4.50 0.53
C ASP A 218 -15.87 4.19 0.19
N PRO A 219 -14.96 4.24 1.18
CA PRO A 219 -13.54 3.95 0.94
C PRO A 219 -13.24 2.45 0.78
N LEU A 220 -14.23 1.56 0.92
CA LEU A 220 -14.03 0.13 0.70
C LEU A 220 -13.77 -0.16 -0.78
N LEU A 221 -12.72 -0.93 -1.06
CA LEU A 221 -12.31 -1.29 -2.41
C LEU A 221 -12.58 -2.77 -2.70
N PRO A 222 -13.05 -3.10 -3.92
CA PRO A 222 -13.41 -4.47 -4.27
C PRO A 222 -12.18 -5.37 -4.43
N ASP A 223 -11.07 -4.85 -4.95
CA ASP A 223 -9.92 -5.66 -5.34
C ASP A 223 -8.71 -4.82 -5.76
N LEU A 224 -7.57 -5.49 -6.04
CA LEU A 224 -6.34 -4.89 -6.55
C LEU A 224 -5.49 -5.91 -7.31
N LEU A 225 -4.94 -5.49 -8.45
CA LEU A 225 -3.84 -6.16 -9.13
C LEU A 225 -2.66 -5.20 -9.27
N ILE A 226 -1.49 -5.60 -8.78
CA ILE A 226 -0.19 -4.99 -9.11
C ILE A 226 0.69 -6.09 -9.66
N CYS A 227 1.26 -5.91 -10.84
CA CYS A 227 2.17 -6.89 -11.41
C CYS A 227 3.19 -6.25 -12.35
N ARG A 228 4.17 -7.06 -12.75
CA ARG A 228 5.11 -6.69 -13.81
C ARG A 228 4.34 -6.35 -15.08
N GLN A 229 4.70 -5.27 -15.76
CA GLN A 229 4.00 -4.82 -16.97
C GLN A 229 3.91 -5.91 -18.03
N GLU A 230 4.96 -6.71 -18.16
CA GLU A 230 5.07 -7.80 -19.14
C GLU A 230 4.13 -8.98 -18.85
N LEU A 231 3.65 -9.08 -17.60
CA LEU A 231 2.72 -10.13 -17.17
C LEU A 231 1.26 -9.68 -17.19
N ALA A 232 0.96 -8.39 -17.35
CA ALA A 232 -0.37 -7.83 -17.14
C ALA A 232 -1.47 -8.55 -17.93
N ASP A 233 -1.31 -8.69 -19.25
CA ASP A 233 -2.32 -9.35 -20.10
C ASP A 233 -2.51 -10.83 -19.73
N THR A 234 -1.40 -11.50 -19.40
CA THR A 234 -1.44 -12.92 -19.02
C THR A 234 -2.14 -13.13 -17.69
N VAL A 235 -1.87 -12.26 -16.71
CA VAL A 235 -2.49 -12.30 -15.38
C VAL A 235 -3.97 -11.95 -15.47
N LEU A 236 -4.35 -10.88 -16.18
CA LEU A 236 -5.74 -10.48 -16.38
C LEU A 236 -6.55 -11.57 -17.07
N LYS A 237 -5.98 -12.23 -18.08
CA LYS A 237 -6.61 -13.38 -18.72
C LYS A 237 -6.81 -14.54 -17.74
N ALA A 238 -5.78 -14.91 -16.98
CA ALA A 238 -5.88 -15.98 -15.99
C ALA A 238 -6.93 -15.67 -14.90
N ILE A 239 -7.09 -14.38 -14.51
CA ILE A 239 -8.14 -13.94 -13.60
C ILE A 239 -9.53 -14.13 -14.23
N ALA A 240 -9.71 -13.74 -15.49
CA ALA A 240 -10.98 -13.90 -16.19
C ALA A 240 -11.39 -15.37 -16.33
N ASP A 241 -10.43 -16.25 -16.63
CA ASP A 241 -10.64 -17.71 -16.77
C ASP A 241 -10.90 -18.40 -15.41
N ALA A 242 -10.46 -17.78 -14.30
CA ALA A 242 -10.62 -18.31 -12.95
C ALA A 242 -11.89 -17.82 -12.22
N ARG A 243 -12.66 -16.88 -12.76
CA ARG A 243 -13.94 -16.38 -12.21
C ARG A 243 -15.08 -17.27 -12.61
#